data_9dfa513a7fe43afdf2fbf016c877ebd4
#
_entry.id   9dfa513a7fe43afdf2fbf016c877ebd4
#
_cell.length_a   1.000
_cell.length_b   1.000
_cell.length_c   1.000
_cell.angle_alpha   90.00
_cell.angle_beta   90.00
_cell.angle_gamma   90.00
#
_symmetry.space_group_name_H-M   'P 1'
#
loop_
_entity.id
_entity.type
_entity.pdbx_description
1 polymer ?
#
loop_
_entity_poly.entity_id
_entity_poly.type
_entity_poly.pdbx_seq_one_letter_code
_entity_poly.pdbx_strand_id
1 'polypeptide(L)'
;SDDTTTPPGGDGAGKDFTRYLPQRSFGLKLILVCGLALLMAIPAGFVWALIYDRSNDAQNAVFEVSQLRGGEQTMMGPFIAIPYERDIVIDDKVQTQRGSVVLYAETGTAVAELSTETLTRGLHDVPVYSAEATYTATFQPARIADAAPANARLEWDEARLYMTVTDPRGARVVEMTLDGQALDFV
;
A
#
# COMPACT_ATOMS: atom_id res chain seq x y z
N SER A 1 -96.75 46.18 43.08
CA SER A 1 -97.04 45.25 42.05
C SER A 1 -95.85 45.29 41.10
N ASP A 2 -95.02 44.42 40.95
CA ASP A 2 -95.15 43.02 40.72
C ASP A 2 -93.74 42.34 40.79
N ASP A 3 -93.77 41.24 41.35
CA ASP A 3 -92.76 40.28 41.65
C ASP A 3 -92.34 39.55 40.39
N THR A 4 -91.06 39.30 40.18
CA THR A 4 -90.67 38.10 39.42
C THR A 4 -89.27 37.66 39.80
N THR A 5 -89.27 36.57 40.49
CA THR A 5 -88.18 35.72 40.85
C THR A 5 -87.46 35.19 39.64
N THR A 6 -86.13 35.23 39.71
CA THR A 6 -85.21 34.47 38.78
C THR A 6 -84.62 33.31 39.52
N PRO A 7 -84.63 32.12 38.94
CA PRO A 7 -83.97 30.93 39.54
C PRO A 7 -82.47 30.85 39.20
N PRO A 8 -81.67 30.18 40.01
CA PRO A 8 -80.21 30.12 39.83
C PRO A 8 -79.81 29.12 38.74
N GLY A 9 -79.08 29.61 37.77
CA GLY A 9 -78.44 28.79 36.71
C GLY A 9 -77.23 28.06 37.22
N GLY A 10 -77.18 26.78 36.88
CA GLY A 10 -76.22 25.84 37.35
C GLY A 10 -74.80 26.09 36.94
N ASP A 11 -73.92 25.75 37.84
CA ASP A 11 -72.47 25.62 37.66
C ASP A 11 -72.09 24.53 36.62
N GLY A 12 -71.73 24.96 35.46
CA GLY A 12 -71.01 24.16 34.48
C GLY A 12 -69.54 24.12 34.85
N ALA A 13 -69.16 23.10 35.65
CA ALA A 13 -67.74 22.80 35.88
C ALA A 13 -67.07 22.28 34.60
N GLY A 14 -66.81 23.21 33.68
CA GLY A 14 -65.83 22.98 32.64
C GLY A 14 -64.47 22.93 33.30
N LYS A 15 -63.97 21.74 33.57
CA LYS A 15 -62.58 21.57 34.01
C LYS A 15 -61.69 22.05 32.88
N ASP A 16 -61.16 23.24 33.07
CA ASP A 16 -60.05 23.76 32.22
C ASP A 16 -58.81 22.90 32.37
N PHE A 17 -58.77 21.85 31.60
CA PHE A 17 -57.56 21.02 31.42
C PHE A 17 -56.40 21.74 30.72
N THR A 18 -56.64 22.95 30.22
CA THR A 18 -55.61 23.77 29.57
C THR A 18 -54.69 24.49 30.54
N ARG A 19 -54.95 24.44 31.87
CA ARG A 19 -54.16 25.18 32.87
C ARG A 19 -52.93 24.50 33.39
N TYR A 20 -52.65 23.26 32.91
CA TYR A 20 -51.48 22.45 33.31
C TYR A 20 -50.47 22.24 32.20
N LEU A 21 -50.53 22.95 31.11
CA LEU A 21 -49.42 23.01 30.17
C LEU A 21 -48.36 23.96 30.77
N PRO A 22 -47.28 23.44 31.36
CA PRO A 22 -46.22 24.29 31.82
C PRO A 22 -45.78 25.15 30.63
N GLN A 23 -45.71 26.46 30.81
CA GLN A 23 -45.07 27.34 29.82
C GLN A 23 -43.72 26.71 29.53
N ARG A 24 -43.60 26.14 28.36
CA ARG A 24 -42.39 25.42 27.94
C ARG A 24 -41.24 26.40 28.02
N SER A 25 -40.52 26.36 29.14
CA SER A 25 -39.33 27.19 29.28
C SER A 25 -38.40 26.86 28.11
N PHE A 26 -37.78 27.86 27.54
CA PHE A 26 -36.84 27.73 26.44
C PHE A 26 -35.81 26.61 26.75
N GLY A 27 -35.40 26.47 28.03
CA GLY A 27 -34.52 25.43 28.51
C GLY A 27 -35.06 24.00 28.33
N LEU A 28 -36.36 23.75 28.59
CA LEU A 28 -36.94 22.41 28.38
C LEU A 28 -36.97 22.00 26.91
N LYS A 29 -37.27 22.97 26.02
CA LYS A 29 -37.20 22.73 24.56
C LYS A 29 -35.78 22.41 24.10
N LEU A 30 -34.79 23.14 24.62
CA LEU A 30 -33.38 22.95 24.30
C LEU A 30 -32.91 21.56 24.78
N ILE A 31 -33.25 21.17 26.01
CA ILE A 31 -32.90 19.83 26.54
C ILE A 31 -33.52 18.69 25.69
N LEU A 32 -34.78 18.87 25.28
CA LEU A 32 -35.47 17.87 24.45
C LEU A 32 -34.85 17.75 23.08
N VAL A 33 -34.48 18.87 22.44
CA VAL A 33 -33.79 18.86 21.14
C VAL A 33 -32.39 18.25 21.27
N CYS A 34 -31.61 18.63 22.29
CA CYS A 34 -30.31 18.05 22.55
C CYS A 34 -30.40 16.54 22.86
N GLY A 35 -31.38 16.14 23.66
CA GLY A 35 -31.62 14.72 23.95
C GLY A 35 -31.96 13.91 22.69
N LEU A 36 -32.82 14.46 21.83
CA LEU A 36 -33.15 13.81 20.55
C LEU A 36 -31.94 13.73 19.61
N ALA A 37 -31.13 14.80 19.53
CA ALA A 37 -29.91 14.83 18.75
C ALA A 37 -28.91 13.77 19.26
N LEU A 38 -28.76 13.65 20.57
CA LEU A 38 -27.87 12.66 21.19
C LEU A 38 -28.36 11.25 20.96
N LEU A 39 -29.67 11.03 20.99
CA LEU A 39 -30.27 9.74 20.67
C LEU A 39 -30.09 9.36 19.21
N MET A 40 -30.11 10.31 18.27
CA MET A 40 -29.82 10.09 16.87
C MET A 40 -28.31 9.89 16.59
N ALA A 41 -27.41 10.37 17.47
CA ALA A 41 -25.98 10.14 17.37
C ALA A 41 -25.61 8.66 17.57
N ILE A 42 -26.38 7.89 18.35
CA ILE A 42 -26.12 6.48 18.59
C ILE A 42 -26.18 5.65 17.29
N PRO A 43 -27.29 5.64 16.52
CA PRO A 43 -27.34 4.88 15.27
C PRO A 43 -26.33 5.41 14.24
N ALA A 44 -26.07 6.73 14.20
CA ALA A 44 -25.04 7.32 13.34
C ALA A 44 -23.65 6.77 13.68
N GLY A 45 -23.33 6.63 14.98
CA GLY A 45 -22.09 6.02 15.45
C GLY A 45 -21.95 4.55 15.04
N PHE A 46 -23.04 3.78 15.12
CA PHE A 46 -23.03 2.39 14.66
C PHE A 46 -22.79 2.27 13.15
N VAL A 47 -23.43 3.11 12.35
CA VAL A 47 -23.21 3.12 10.89
C VAL A 47 -21.76 3.50 10.59
N TRP A 48 -21.20 4.50 11.28
CA TRP A 48 -19.82 4.89 11.11
C TRP A 48 -18.85 3.75 11.47
N ALA A 49 -19.06 3.08 12.61
CA ALA A 49 -18.25 1.95 13.03
C ALA A 49 -18.29 0.81 12.00
N LEU A 50 -19.49 0.47 11.48
CA LEU A 50 -19.65 -0.56 10.46
C LEU A 50 -18.93 -0.23 9.16
N ILE A 51 -18.96 1.04 8.72
CA ILE A 51 -18.25 1.49 7.53
C ILE A 51 -16.74 1.40 7.76
N TYR A 52 -16.28 1.78 8.94
CA TYR A 52 -14.86 1.74 9.30
C TYR A 52 -14.32 0.29 9.33
N ASP A 53 -15.03 -0.64 9.97
CA ASP A 53 -14.67 -2.05 10.01
C ASP A 53 -14.61 -2.63 8.59
N ARG A 54 -15.61 -2.35 7.77
CA ARG A 54 -15.64 -2.86 6.40
C ARG A 54 -14.53 -2.30 5.51
N SER A 55 -14.13 -1.04 5.74
CA SER A 55 -12.99 -0.43 5.05
C SER A 55 -11.67 -1.10 5.46
N ASN A 56 -11.50 -1.39 6.74
CA ASN A 56 -10.32 -2.09 7.24
C ASN A 56 -10.23 -3.53 6.72
N ASP A 57 -11.36 -4.24 6.67
CA ASP A 57 -11.41 -5.60 6.13
C ASP A 57 -11.03 -5.63 4.64
N ALA A 58 -11.49 -4.66 3.87
CA ALA A 58 -11.12 -4.53 2.46
C ALA A 58 -9.61 -4.27 2.29
N GLN A 59 -9.04 -3.37 3.10
CA GLN A 59 -7.59 -3.09 3.07
C GLN A 59 -6.77 -4.31 3.50
N ASN A 60 -7.21 -5.03 4.52
CA ASN A 60 -6.54 -6.25 4.97
C ASN A 60 -6.57 -7.34 3.89
N ALA A 61 -7.69 -7.50 3.18
CA ALA A 61 -7.80 -8.45 2.06
C ALA A 61 -6.84 -8.09 0.92
N VAL A 62 -6.75 -6.81 0.55
CA VAL A 62 -5.78 -6.33 -0.44
C VAL A 62 -4.35 -6.59 0.01
N PHE A 63 -4.03 -6.28 1.27
CA PHE A 63 -2.69 -6.49 1.82
C PHE A 63 -2.33 -7.99 1.85
N GLU A 64 -3.23 -8.86 2.29
CA GLU A 64 -3.01 -10.31 2.32
C GLU A 64 -2.74 -10.87 0.92
N VAL A 65 -3.56 -10.50 -0.07
CA VAL A 65 -3.37 -10.93 -1.46
C VAL A 65 -2.06 -10.39 -2.04
N SER A 66 -1.73 -9.12 -1.75
CA SER A 66 -0.48 -8.49 -2.17
C SER A 66 0.74 -9.24 -1.61
N GLN A 67 0.74 -9.57 -0.34
CA GLN A 67 1.83 -10.32 0.30
C GLN A 67 2.04 -11.72 -0.31
N LEU A 68 0.96 -12.40 -0.69
CA LEU A 68 1.02 -13.70 -1.35
C LEU A 68 1.58 -13.64 -2.78
N ARG A 69 1.47 -12.47 -3.43
CA ARG A 69 1.92 -12.23 -4.82
C ARG A 69 3.24 -11.46 -4.91
N GLY A 70 3.95 -11.25 -3.77
CA GLY A 70 5.24 -10.59 -3.72
C GLY A 70 5.18 -9.08 -3.47
N GLY A 71 4.00 -8.49 -3.29
CA GLY A 71 3.84 -7.06 -2.97
C GLY A 71 4.39 -6.12 -4.03
N GLU A 72 4.85 -4.95 -3.58
CA GLU A 72 5.54 -3.97 -4.43
C GLU A 72 6.91 -4.50 -4.84
N GLN A 73 7.18 -4.51 -6.15
CA GLN A 73 8.42 -5.01 -6.72
C GLN A 73 9.31 -3.87 -7.19
N THR A 74 10.54 -3.87 -6.71
CA THR A 74 11.60 -3.02 -7.24
C THR A 74 12.63 -3.91 -7.91
N MET A 75 12.95 -3.61 -9.15
CA MET A 75 13.97 -4.29 -9.92
C MET A 75 15.16 -3.38 -10.13
N MET A 76 16.37 -3.91 -9.97
CA MET A 76 17.61 -3.18 -10.19
C MET A 76 18.55 -4.01 -11.07
N GLY A 77 19.18 -3.36 -12.02
CA GLY A 77 20.11 -4.00 -12.98
C GLY A 77 19.58 -3.90 -14.40
N PRO A 78 20.16 -4.64 -15.33
CA PRO A 78 21.29 -5.57 -15.14
C PRO A 78 22.62 -4.87 -14.89
N PHE A 79 23.53 -5.55 -14.16
CA PHE A 79 24.91 -5.14 -13.98
C PHE A 79 25.83 -6.36 -13.98
N ILE A 80 27.10 -6.16 -14.39
CA ILE A 80 28.08 -7.24 -14.46
C ILE A 80 29.07 -7.06 -13.30
N ALA A 81 29.26 -8.09 -12.50
CA ALA A 81 30.31 -8.12 -11.49
C ALA A 81 31.45 -9.02 -11.96
N ILE A 82 32.66 -8.46 -11.93
CA ILE A 82 33.88 -9.13 -12.40
C ILE A 82 34.83 -9.23 -11.21
N PRO A 83 35.15 -10.45 -10.77
CA PRO A 83 36.16 -10.65 -9.75
C PRO A 83 37.51 -10.14 -10.18
N TYR A 84 38.32 -9.70 -9.23
CA TYR A 84 39.72 -9.35 -9.46
C TYR A 84 40.60 -9.80 -8.31
N GLU A 85 41.86 -10.08 -8.64
CA GLU A 85 42.95 -10.23 -7.68
C GLU A 85 44.00 -9.16 -7.89
N ARG A 86 44.58 -8.65 -6.80
CA ARG A 86 45.76 -7.79 -6.85
C ARG A 86 46.69 -8.08 -5.69
N ASP A 87 47.96 -7.97 -5.92
CA ASP A 87 48.95 -8.04 -4.87
C ASP A 87 49.22 -6.68 -4.26
N ILE A 88 49.11 -6.60 -2.94
CA ILE A 88 49.41 -5.40 -2.14
C ILE A 88 50.53 -5.73 -1.16
N VAL A 89 51.36 -4.75 -0.88
CA VAL A 89 52.46 -4.89 0.10
C VAL A 89 51.99 -4.24 1.40
N ILE A 90 51.89 -5.03 2.46
CA ILE A 90 51.58 -4.57 3.81
C ILE A 90 52.69 -5.08 4.73
N ASP A 91 53.36 -4.21 5.47
CA ASP A 91 54.49 -4.55 6.36
C ASP A 91 55.58 -5.41 5.68
N ASP A 92 56.02 -4.97 4.52
CA ASP A 92 57.02 -5.67 3.66
C ASP A 92 56.61 -7.13 3.24
N LYS A 93 55.33 -7.47 3.39
CA LYS A 93 54.81 -8.75 2.93
C LYS A 93 53.83 -8.54 1.81
N VAL A 94 53.99 -9.36 0.75
CA VAL A 94 53.01 -9.40 -0.34
C VAL A 94 51.78 -10.19 0.14
N GLN A 95 50.61 -9.53 0.01
CA GLN A 95 49.33 -10.16 0.28
C GLN A 95 48.43 -10.03 -0.94
N THR A 96 47.76 -11.09 -1.33
CA THR A 96 46.81 -11.08 -2.42
C THR A 96 45.44 -10.59 -1.90
N GLN A 97 44.98 -9.46 -2.39
CA GLN A 97 43.67 -8.92 -2.13
C GLN A 97 42.72 -9.34 -3.25
N ARG A 98 41.55 -9.86 -2.88
CA ARG A 98 40.44 -10.18 -3.78
C ARG A 98 39.31 -9.18 -3.64
N GLY A 99 38.63 -8.89 -4.74
CA GLY A 99 37.47 -8.02 -4.76
C GLY A 99 36.65 -8.22 -6.03
N SER A 100 35.69 -7.37 -6.24
CA SER A 100 34.87 -7.37 -7.44
C SER A 100 34.68 -5.94 -7.97
N VAL A 101 34.77 -5.79 -9.27
CA VAL A 101 34.44 -4.55 -9.98
C VAL A 101 33.05 -4.70 -10.57
N VAL A 102 32.19 -3.69 -10.39
CA VAL A 102 30.85 -3.68 -10.92
C VAL A 102 30.79 -2.78 -12.15
N LEU A 103 30.37 -3.34 -13.26
CA LEU A 103 30.11 -2.63 -14.50
C LEU A 103 28.61 -2.42 -14.63
N TYR A 104 28.20 -1.16 -14.60
CA TYR A 104 26.81 -0.76 -14.86
C TYR A 104 26.58 -0.59 -16.36
N ALA A 105 25.34 -0.80 -16.78
CA ALA A 105 24.93 -0.54 -18.15
C ALA A 105 25.14 0.94 -18.51
N GLU A 106 25.63 1.20 -19.70
CA GLU A 106 25.75 2.56 -20.24
C GLU A 106 24.40 3.08 -20.70
N THR A 107 23.65 2.21 -21.37
CA THR A 107 22.27 2.48 -21.80
C THR A 107 21.42 1.27 -21.48
N GLY A 108 20.17 1.53 -21.15
CA GLY A 108 19.21 0.49 -20.90
C GLY A 108 17.79 0.94 -21.20
N THR A 109 16.96 0.02 -21.62
CA THR A 109 15.53 0.20 -21.76
C THR A 109 14.79 -0.89 -21.01
N ALA A 110 13.66 -0.52 -20.42
CA ALA A 110 12.75 -1.44 -19.78
C ALA A 110 11.36 -1.24 -20.40
N VAL A 111 10.79 -2.33 -20.88
CA VAL A 111 9.41 -2.36 -21.40
C VAL A 111 8.64 -3.33 -20.55
N ALA A 112 7.50 -2.92 -20.01
CA ALA A 112 6.65 -3.78 -19.21
C ALA A 112 5.25 -3.81 -19.81
N GLU A 113 4.75 -5.02 -20.07
CA GLU A 113 3.37 -5.29 -20.41
C GLU A 113 2.63 -5.76 -19.16
N LEU A 114 1.58 -5.02 -18.78
CA LEU A 114 0.80 -5.32 -17.60
C LEU A 114 -0.55 -5.92 -18.00
N SER A 115 -0.88 -7.04 -17.39
CA SER A 115 -2.22 -7.62 -17.42
C SER A 115 -2.84 -7.59 -16.05
N THR A 116 -4.14 -7.33 -15.97
CA THR A 116 -4.88 -7.27 -14.71
C THR A 116 -5.84 -8.45 -14.61
N GLU A 117 -5.90 -9.04 -13.43
CA GLU A 117 -6.85 -10.09 -13.07
C GLU A 117 -7.52 -9.70 -11.76
N THR A 118 -8.80 -9.98 -11.62
CA THR A 118 -9.52 -9.76 -10.36
C THR A 118 -9.63 -11.08 -9.61
N LEU A 119 -9.07 -11.12 -8.41
CA LEU A 119 -9.20 -12.25 -7.51
C LEU A 119 -10.23 -11.94 -6.43
N THR A 120 -11.15 -12.87 -6.20
CA THR A 120 -12.14 -12.76 -5.13
C THR A 120 -11.57 -13.39 -3.85
N ARG A 121 -11.51 -12.61 -2.78
CA ARG A 121 -11.12 -13.08 -1.45
C ARG A 121 -12.26 -12.82 -0.47
N GLY A 122 -12.99 -13.85 -0.09
CA GLY A 122 -14.21 -13.71 0.71
C GLY A 122 -15.29 -12.92 -0.02
N LEU A 123 -15.63 -11.74 0.47
CA LEU A 123 -16.61 -10.82 -0.13
C LEU A 123 -15.94 -9.65 -0.89
N HIS A 124 -14.63 -9.67 -1.03
CA HIS A 124 -13.87 -8.58 -1.65
C HIS A 124 -13.23 -9.03 -2.95
N ASP A 125 -13.37 -8.19 -3.96
CA ASP A 125 -12.68 -8.32 -5.23
C ASP A 125 -11.40 -7.50 -5.19
N VAL A 126 -10.26 -8.19 -5.36
CA VAL A 126 -8.93 -7.59 -5.30
C VAL A 126 -8.29 -7.66 -6.68
N PRO A 127 -8.01 -6.52 -7.31
CA PRO A 127 -7.27 -6.50 -8.56
C PRO A 127 -5.81 -6.89 -8.31
N VAL A 128 -5.29 -7.82 -9.09
CA VAL A 128 -3.89 -8.22 -9.12
C VAL A 128 -3.31 -7.99 -10.50
N TYR A 129 -2.01 -7.75 -10.56
CA TYR A 129 -1.30 -7.49 -11.80
C TYR A 129 -0.33 -8.63 -12.08
N SER A 130 -0.21 -9.00 -13.35
CA SER A 130 0.91 -9.74 -13.88
C SER A 130 1.66 -8.81 -14.82
N ALA A 131 2.98 -8.74 -14.68
CA ALA A 131 3.84 -7.95 -15.55
C ALA A 131 4.81 -8.87 -16.27
N GLU A 132 4.92 -8.71 -17.59
CA GLU A 132 6.02 -9.23 -18.38
C GLU A 132 6.96 -8.07 -18.68
N ALA A 133 8.17 -8.11 -18.10
CA ALA A 133 9.12 -7.03 -18.20
C ALA A 133 10.35 -7.47 -18.99
N THR A 134 10.63 -6.79 -20.08
CA THR A 134 11.83 -6.99 -20.90
C THR A 134 12.81 -5.87 -20.65
N TYR A 135 14.02 -6.23 -20.24
CA TYR A 135 15.13 -5.31 -20.01
C TYR A 135 16.18 -5.52 -21.08
N THR A 136 16.57 -4.44 -21.75
CA THR A 136 17.69 -4.46 -22.70
C THR A 136 18.77 -3.49 -22.21
N ALA A 137 20.00 -3.92 -22.15
CA ALA A 137 21.10 -3.11 -21.66
C ALA A 137 22.35 -3.30 -22.53
N THR A 138 23.12 -2.23 -22.67
CA THR A 138 24.41 -2.23 -23.37
C THR A 138 25.51 -1.89 -22.38
N PHE A 139 26.57 -2.66 -22.41
CA PHE A 139 27.73 -2.49 -21.55
C PHE A 139 28.97 -2.07 -22.35
N GLN A 140 29.81 -1.21 -21.76
CA GLN A 140 31.10 -0.84 -22.30
C GLN A 140 32.24 -1.41 -21.46
N PRO A 141 32.82 -2.55 -21.86
CA PRO A 141 33.92 -3.18 -21.10
C PRO A 141 35.14 -2.28 -20.91
N ALA A 142 35.40 -1.34 -21.82
CA ALA A 142 36.53 -0.40 -21.72
C ALA A 142 36.49 0.46 -20.43
N ARG A 143 35.30 0.75 -19.88
CA ARG A 143 35.13 1.48 -18.61
C ARG A 143 35.60 0.74 -17.38
N ILE A 144 35.76 -0.58 -17.47
CA ILE A 144 36.28 -1.37 -16.35
C ILE A 144 37.72 -1.00 -16.03
N ALA A 145 38.50 -0.67 -17.02
CA ALA A 145 39.89 -0.25 -16.80
C ALA A 145 40.01 0.99 -15.89
N ASP A 146 39.03 1.89 -15.97
CA ASP A 146 38.95 3.10 -15.13
C ASP A 146 38.42 2.81 -13.71
N ALA A 147 37.61 1.78 -13.57
CA ALA A 147 36.97 1.39 -12.29
C ALA A 147 37.82 0.36 -11.52
N ALA A 148 38.69 -0.38 -12.21
CA ALA A 148 39.50 -1.41 -11.58
C ALA A 148 40.62 -0.78 -10.75
N PRO A 149 40.97 -1.31 -9.59
CA PRO A 149 42.14 -0.89 -8.84
C PRO A 149 43.44 -1.07 -9.65
N ALA A 150 44.42 -0.19 -9.40
CA ALA A 150 45.70 -0.34 -10.05
C ALA A 150 46.32 -1.70 -9.80
N ASN A 151 46.89 -2.31 -10.85
CA ASN A 151 47.49 -3.65 -10.87
C ASN A 151 46.48 -4.80 -10.55
N ALA A 152 45.20 -4.55 -10.70
CA ALA A 152 44.22 -5.61 -10.59
C ALA A 152 44.24 -6.53 -11.84
N ARG A 153 44.23 -7.82 -11.60
CA ARG A 153 44.02 -8.85 -12.63
C ARG A 153 42.55 -9.23 -12.61
N LEU A 154 41.83 -8.90 -13.67
CA LEU A 154 40.41 -9.18 -13.81
C LEU A 154 40.19 -10.62 -14.26
N GLU A 155 39.26 -11.31 -13.60
CA GLU A 155 38.88 -12.69 -13.90
C GLU A 155 37.59 -12.72 -14.70
N TRP A 156 37.71 -12.50 -16.02
CA TRP A 156 36.57 -12.42 -16.92
C TRP A 156 35.79 -13.71 -17.05
N ASP A 157 36.47 -14.84 -16.90
CA ASP A 157 35.84 -16.16 -16.94
C ASP A 157 34.90 -16.41 -15.76
N GLU A 158 35.05 -15.61 -14.69
CA GLU A 158 34.21 -15.65 -13.50
C GLU A 158 33.23 -14.47 -13.45
N ALA A 159 33.16 -13.68 -14.51
CA ALA A 159 32.22 -12.58 -14.59
C ALA A 159 30.77 -13.08 -14.52
N ARG A 160 29.95 -12.38 -13.76
CA ARG A 160 28.53 -12.74 -13.57
C ARG A 160 27.64 -11.57 -13.87
N LEU A 161 26.55 -11.83 -14.57
CA LEU A 161 25.49 -10.86 -14.81
C LEU A 161 24.46 -10.98 -13.68
N TYR A 162 24.13 -9.85 -13.07
CA TYR A 162 23.21 -9.77 -11.97
C TYR A 162 21.99 -8.91 -12.34
N MET A 163 20.85 -9.37 -11.89
CA MET A 163 19.63 -8.60 -11.81
C MET A 163 19.00 -8.87 -10.44
N THR A 164 18.59 -7.83 -9.73
CA THR A 164 17.98 -7.98 -8.41
C THR A 164 16.51 -7.63 -8.45
N VAL A 165 15.74 -8.33 -7.66
CA VAL A 165 14.32 -8.11 -7.44
C VAL A 165 14.06 -8.13 -5.95
N THR A 166 13.16 -7.26 -5.47
CA THR A 166 12.88 -7.12 -4.03
C THR A 166 12.33 -8.42 -3.44
N ASP A 167 11.41 -9.07 -4.15
CA ASP A 167 10.82 -10.32 -3.70
C ASP A 167 10.69 -11.31 -4.86
N PRO A 168 11.49 -12.39 -4.87
CA PRO A 168 11.49 -13.38 -5.95
C PRO A 168 10.21 -14.23 -5.99
N ARG A 169 9.38 -14.23 -4.95
CA ARG A 169 8.13 -15.01 -4.90
C ARG A 169 7.14 -14.61 -6.01
N GLY A 170 7.22 -13.39 -6.50
CA GLY A 170 6.42 -12.90 -7.62
C GLY A 170 6.95 -13.31 -9.00
N ALA A 171 8.22 -13.68 -9.10
CA ALA A 171 8.82 -14.06 -10.37
C ALA A 171 8.42 -15.49 -10.77
N ARG A 172 7.85 -15.64 -11.97
CA ARG A 172 7.42 -16.95 -12.48
C ARG A 172 8.41 -17.54 -13.47
N VAL A 173 8.89 -16.70 -14.38
CA VAL A 173 9.85 -17.07 -15.41
C VAL A 173 10.86 -15.95 -15.51
N VAL A 174 12.13 -16.31 -15.56
CA VAL A 174 13.22 -15.35 -15.80
C VAL A 174 14.10 -15.97 -16.88
N GLU A 175 14.26 -15.27 -17.98
CA GLU A 175 15.14 -15.64 -19.08
C GLU A 175 16.16 -14.53 -19.28
N MET A 176 17.41 -14.90 -19.56
CA MET A 176 18.47 -13.93 -19.76
C MET A 176 19.32 -14.34 -20.96
N THR A 177 19.65 -13.38 -21.81
CA THR A 177 20.51 -13.60 -22.96
C THR A 177 21.62 -12.57 -23.00
N LEU A 178 22.80 -12.98 -23.40
CA LEU A 178 23.94 -12.09 -23.69
C LEU A 178 24.39 -12.33 -25.12
N ASP A 179 24.37 -11.29 -25.95
CA ASP A 179 24.68 -11.37 -27.37
C ASP A 179 23.93 -12.49 -28.11
N GLY A 180 22.65 -12.71 -27.73
CA GLY A 180 21.80 -13.71 -28.30
C GLY A 180 22.00 -15.14 -27.77
N GLN A 181 22.94 -15.35 -26.85
CA GLN A 181 23.15 -16.63 -26.18
C GLN A 181 22.42 -16.66 -24.83
N ALA A 182 21.65 -17.71 -24.60
CA ALA A 182 20.98 -17.91 -23.32
C ALA A 182 21.99 -18.16 -22.20
N LEU A 183 21.76 -17.52 -21.06
CA LEU A 183 22.54 -17.69 -19.84
C LEU A 183 21.76 -18.56 -18.86
N ASP A 184 22.45 -19.49 -18.22
CA ASP A 184 21.90 -20.30 -17.14
C ASP A 184 21.97 -19.53 -15.82
N PHE A 185 20.93 -19.63 -15.02
CA PHE A 185 20.91 -19.12 -13.67
C PHE A 185 21.63 -20.07 -12.71
N VAL A 186 22.46 -19.49 -11.85
CA VAL A 186 23.19 -20.20 -10.80
C VAL A 186 22.64 -19.82 -9.44
#